data_3c496490e12895f67206ad121f030ee1
#
_entry.id   3c496490e12895f67206ad121f030ee1
#
_cell.length_a   1.000
_cell.length_b   1.000
_cell.length_c   1.000
_cell.angle_alpha   90.00
_cell.angle_beta   90.00
_cell.angle_gamma   90.00
#
_symmetry.space_group_name_H-M   'P 1'
#
loop_
_entity.id
_entity.type
_entity.pdbx_description
1 polymer ?
#
loop_
_entity_poly.entity_id
_entity_poly.type
_entity_poly.pdbx_seq_one_letter_code
_entity_poly.pdbx_strand_id
1 'polypeptide(L)'
;SEMCIRDSFGCSETAGSIATAKAAATRILLRLQQRGLIEKSRCGKERKIKIKLLAQDGSGEEYQRPASRYIRLSHDFWKSRFDEDISLPALAMFLVVLGERTPCELPTEHMPEWYGWSADTAERGLRELQRIGLIRKEQHLKEAPLSPTGITVVNEYYVCQPFDKRTLDSRRHTHE
;
A
#
# COMPACT_ATOMS: atom_id res chain seq x y z
N SER A 1 -1.50 12.98 17.60
CA SER A 1 -2.77 13.52 18.10
C SER A 1 -3.90 12.61 17.70
N GLU A 2 -5.03 12.59 18.43
CA GLU A 2 -6.21 11.75 18.11
C GLU A 2 -6.80 12.06 16.72
N MET A 3 -6.59 13.28 16.23
CA MET A 3 -7.00 13.69 14.88
C MET A 3 -6.25 12.89 13.80
N CYS A 4 -4.93 12.75 13.92
CA CYS A 4 -4.12 12.01 12.95
C CYS A 4 -4.51 10.53 12.84
N ILE A 5 -4.89 9.87 13.95
CA ILE A 5 -5.31 8.46 13.93
C ILE A 5 -6.65 8.30 13.19
N ARG A 6 -7.58 9.24 13.38
CA ARG A 6 -8.88 9.23 12.67
C ARG A 6 -8.72 9.39 11.17
N ASP A 7 -7.85 10.30 10.77
CA ASP A 7 -7.55 10.58 9.36
C ASP A 7 -6.84 9.38 8.73
N SER A 8 -5.89 8.78 9.43
CA SER A 8 -5.18 7.57 8.95
C SER A 8 -6.08 6.35 8.72
N PHE A 9 -7.25 6.30 9.35
CA PHE A 9 -8.24 5.24 9.15
C PHE A 9 -9.40 5.65 8.24
N GLY A 10 -9.37 6.83 7.62
CA GLY A 10 -10.46 7.36 6.81
C GLY A 10 -11.78 7.55 7.57
N CYS A 11 -11.74 7.53 8.92
CA CYS A 11 -12.95 7.59 9.74
C CYS A 11 -13.58 8.97 9.78
N SER A 12 -12.82 10.03 9.44
CA SER A 12 -13.30 11.40 9.41
C SER A 12 -14.27 11.68 8.26
N GLU A 13 -14.07 11.04 7.12
CA GLU A 13 -14.87 11.26 5.91
C GLU A 13 -16.14 10.41 5.86
N THR A 14 -16.06 9.18 6.39
CA THR A 14 -17.20 8.24 6.37
C THR A 14 -18.14 8.38 7.56
N ALA A 15 -17.76 9.14 8.58
CA ALA A 15 -18.55 9.29 9.80
C ALA A 15 -19.38 10.58 9.80
N GLY A 16 -20.67 10.47 10.04
CA GLY A 16 -21.60 11.62 10.17
C GLY A 16 -21.33 12.53 11.36
N SER A 17 -20.41 12.19 12.26
CA SER A 17 -19.98 13.02 13.39
C SER A 17 -18.58 12.63 13.93
N ILE A 18 -17.95 13.59 14.64
CA ILE A 18 -16.66 13.37 15.32
C ILE A 18 -16.75 12.23 16.35
N ALA A 19 -17.88 12.11 17.05
CA ALA A 19 -18.09 11.04 18.04
C ALA A 19 -18.12 9.66 17.34
N THR A 20 -18.78 9.54 16.21
CA THR A 20 -18.83 8.31 15.39
C THR A 20 -17.45 7.95 14.85
N ALA A 21 -16.68 8.94 14.36
CA ALA A 21 -15.30 8.73 13.90
C ALA A 21 -14.39 8.21 15.03
N LYS A 22 -14.49 8.78 16.25
CA LYS A 22 -13.74 8.30 17.43
C LYS A 22 -14.12 6.86 17.80
N ALA A 23 -15.40 6.52 17.77
CA ALA A 23 -15.88 5.18 18.06
C ALA A 23 -15.37 4.16 17.01
N ALA A 24 -15.38 4.54 15.72
CA ALA A 24 -14.84 3.71 14.64
C ALA A 24 -13.34 3.45 14.81
N ALA A 25 -12.54 4.49 15.00
CA ALA A 25 -11.10 4.36 15.25
C ALA A 25 -10.80 3.51 16.49
N THR A 26 -11.58 3.70 17.58
CA THR A 26 -11.42 2.88 18.79
C THR A 26 -11.69 1.40 18.53
N ARG A 27 -12.73 1.08 17.75
CA ARG A 27 -13.05 -0.31 17.37
C ARG A 27 -11.94 -0.95 16.53
N ILE A 28 -11.36 -0.20 15.57
CA ILE A 28 -10.23 -0.68 14.78
C ILE A 28 -9.03 -0.99 15.67
N LEU A 29 -8.65 -0.07 16.56
CA LEU A 29 -7.55 -0.27 17.51
C LEU A 29 -7.77 -1.47 18.44
N LEU A 30 -9.02 -1.68 18.90
CA LEU A 30 -9.35 -2.85 19.71
C LEU A 30 -9.18 -4.16 18.93
N ARG A 31 -9.62 -4.21 17.68
CA ARG A 31 -9.44 -5.38 16.80
C ARG A 31 -7.97 -5.69 16.55
N LEU A 32 -7.14 -4.67 16.29
CA LEU A 32 -5.70 -4.84 16.12
C LEU A 32 -5.04 -5.35 17.40
N GLN A 33 -5.43 -4.85 18.56
CA GLN A 33 -4.95 -5.32 19.87
C GLN A 33 -5.38 -6.77 20.14
N GLN A 34 -6.63 -7.14 19.86
CA GLN A 34 -7.13 -8.51 19.98
C GLN A 34 -6.37 -9.51 19.09
N ARG A 35 -5.88 -9.04 17.94
CA ARG A 35 -5.05 -9.83 17.03
C ARG A 35 -3.56 -9.87 17.41
N GLY A 36 -3.17 -9.25 18.50
CA GLY A 36 -1.76 -9.21 18.92
C GLY A 36 -0.87 -8.36 18.01
N LEU A 37 -1.42 -7.43 17.22
CA LEU A 37 -0.66 -6.61 16.28
C LEU A 37 -0.21 -5.27 16.87
N ILE A 38 -0.88 -4.82 17.93
CA ILE A 38 -0.54 -3.59 18.64
C ILE A 38 -0.75 -3.77 20.15
N GLU A 39 0.00 -3.00 20.93
CA GLU A 39 -0.26 -2.73 22.34
C GLU A 39 -0.73 -1.27 22.47
N LYS A 40 -1.89 -1.08 23.11
CA LYS A 40 -2.46 0.24 23.35
C LYS A 40 -2.39 0.60 24.82
N SER A 41 -1.75 1.71 25.13
CA SER A 41 -1.65 2.27 26.48
C SER A 41 -2.05 3.75 26.49
N ARG A 42 -2.23 4.33 27.65
CA ARG A 42 -2.47 5.76 27.81
C ARG A 42 -1.33 6.38 28.61
N CYS A 43 -0.81 7.50 28.12
CA CYS A 43 0.35 8.16 28.73
C CYS A 43 0.06 9.64 29.02
N GLY A 44 0.64 10.12 30.12
CA GLY A 44 0.64 11.51 30.51
C GLY A 44 -0.68 12.04 31.08
N LYS A 45 -0.66 13.30 31.56
CA LYS A 45 -1.83 13.98 32.11
C LYS A 45 -2.98 14.11 31.13
N GLU A 46 -2.67 14.27 29.84
CA GLU A 46 -3.65 14.39 28.76
C GLU A 46 -4.22 13.04 28.31
N ARG A 47 -3.80 11.92 28.94
CA ARG A 47 -4.25 10.56 28.62
C ARG A 47 -4.16 10.24 27.11
N LYS A 48 -3.13 10.73 26.44
CA LYS A 48 -2.88 10.44 25.03
C LYS A 48 -2.75 8.95 24.79
N ILE A 49 -3.32 8.45 23.70
CA ILE A 49 -3.18 7.05 23.32
C ILE A 49 -1.77 6.85 22.77
N LYS A 50 -1.04 5.93 23.40
CA LYS A 50 0.26 5.43 22.93
C LYS A 50 0.03 4.06 22.31
N ILE A 51 0.49 3.88 21.07
CA ILE A 51 0.42 2.63 20.34
C ILE A 51 1.86 2.13 20.14
N LYS A 52 2.10 0.88 20.52
CA LYS A 52 3.32 0.12 20.24
C LYS A 52 2.97 -0.94 19.20
N LEU A 53 3.74 -1.03 18.12
CA LEU A 53 3.59 -2.08 17.13
C LEU A 53 4.14 -3.39 17.68
N LEU A 54 3.45 -4.48 17.43
CA LEU A 54 3.86 -5.84 17.74
C LEU A 54 4.13 -6.62 16.44
N ALA A 55 4.66 -7.84 16.56
CA ALA A 55 4.98 -8.68 15.43
C ALA A 55 3.74 -8.96 14.57
N GLN A 56 3.95 -9.03 13.26
CA GLN A 56 2.88 -9.14 12.26
C GLN A 56 2.20 -10.51 12.25
N ASP A 57 2.78 -11.52 12.88
CA ASP A 57 2.23 -12.87 13.01
C ASP A 57 1.19 -13.02 14.14
N GLY A 58 0.99 -11.94 14.93
CA GLY A 58 0.06 -11.94 16.05
C GLY A 58 0.58 -12.63 17.31
N SER A 59 1.88 -12.96 17.37
CA SER A 59 2.52 -13.58 18.56
C SER A 59 2.51 -12.67 19.80
N GLY A 60 2.34 -11.36 19.62
CA GLY A 60 2.44 -10.36 20.67
C GLY A 60 3.88 -9.96 21.01
N GLU A 61 4.86 -10.48 20.28
CA GLU A 61 6.26 -10.07 20.41
C GLU A 61 6.47 -8.64 19.92
N GLU A 62 7.59 -8.03 20.28
CA GLU A 62 7.91 -6.69 19.84
C GLU A 62 8.21 -6.67 18.35
N TYR A 63 7.61 -5.69 17.61
CA TYR A 63 7.86 -5.52 16.19
C TYR A 63 9.34 -5.23 15.93
N GLN A 64 9.95 -6.07 15.11
CA GLN A 64 11.29 -5.86 14.59
C GLN A 64 11.19 -5.42 13.13
N ARG A 65 11.83 -4.29 12.81
CA ARG A 65 11.86 -3.81 11.44
C ARG A 65 12.62 -4.81 10.56
N PRO A 66 12.00 -5.34 9.50
CA PRO A 66 12.68 -6.26 8.61
C PRO A 66 13.88 -5.59 7.92
N ALA A 67 15.02 -6.29 7.88
CA ALA A 67 16.23 -5.81 7.20
C ALA A 67 16.13 -5.94 5.68
N SER A 68 15.28 -6.86 5.18
CA SER A 68 15.08 -7.13 3.75
C SER A 68 13.62 -7.50 3.47
N ARG A 69 13.26 -7.57 2.18
CA ARG A 69 11.92 -7.99 1.72
C ARG A 69 10.79 -7.10 2.26
N TYR A 70 10.98 -5.79 2.25
CA TYR A 70 9.96 -4.82 2.60
C TYR A 70 9.75 -3.82 1.46
N ILE A 71 8.54 -3.33 1.35
CA ILE A 71 8.16 -2.27 0.42
C ILE A 71 8.33 -0.93 1.12
N ARG A 72 9.01 0.01 0.47
CA ARG A 72 9.13 1.39 0.94
C ARG A 72 8.04 2.23 0.29
N LEU A 73 7.20 2.84 1.10
CA LEU A 73 6.20 3.79 0.67
C LEU A 73 6.59 5.19 1.17
N SER A 74 6.70 6.15 0.23
CA SER A 74 6.97 7.55 0.58
C SER A 74 5.83 8.14 1.41
N HIS A 75 6.18 9.01 2.37
CA HIS A 75 5.18 9.81 3.09
C HIS A 75 4.35 10.71 2.18
N ASP A 76 4.79 10.96 0.96
CA ASP A 76 4.04 11.72 -0.03
C ASP A 76 2.72 11.04 -0.40
N PHE A 77 2.61 9.71 -0.20
CA PHE A 77 1.36 8.98 -0.38
C PHE A 77 0.22 9.56 0.49
N TRP A 78 0.52 9.82 1.74
CA TRP A 78 -0.44 10.43 2.68
C TRP A 78 -0.53 11.95 2.54
N LYS A 79 0.58 12.64 2.27
CA LYS A 79 0.58 14.10 2.07
C LYS A 79 -0.24 14.53 0.87
N SER A 80 -0.23 13.72 -0.19
CA SER A 80 -1.00 13.96 -1.41
C SER A 80 -2.37 13.31 -1.37
N ARG A 81 -2.79 12.76 -0.22
CA ARG A 81 -4.10 12.15 0.04
C ARG A 81 -4.46 10.99 -0.89
N PHE A 82 -3.48 10.29 -1.44
CA PHE A 82 -3.75 9.10 -2.27
C PHE A 82 -4.44 7.99 -1.48
N ASP A 83 -4.23 7.91 -0.17
CA ASP A 83 -4.89 6.96 0.74
C ASP A 83 -6.41 7.14 0.84
N GLU A 84 -6.93 8.32 0.50
CA GLU A 84 -8.35 8.64 0.53
C GLU A 84 -9.05 8.34 -0.81
N ASP A 85 -8.35 8.56 -1.91
CA ASP A 85 -8.90 8.50 -3.27
C ASP A 85 -8.66 7.15 -3.97
N ILE A 86 -7.76 6.31 -3.45
CA ILE A 86 -7.39 5.04 -4.06
C ILE A 86 -8.34 3.90 -3.65
N SER A 87 -8.85 3.15 -4.61
CA SER A 87 -9.62 1.95 -4.31
C SER A 87 -8.75 0.82 -3.76
N LEU A 88 -9.36 -0.13 -3.03
CA LEU A 88 -8.62 -1.29 -2.50
C LEU A 88 -7.93 -2.12 -3.60
N PRO A 89 -8.54 -2.41 -4.76
CA PRO A 89 -7.85 -3.04 -5.88
C PRO A 89 -6.62 -2.27 -6.37
N ALA A 90 -6.74 -0.94 -6.48
CA ALA A 90 -5.63 -0.09 -6.91
C ALA A 90 -4.51 -0.05 -5.87
N LEU A 91 -4.84 0.07 -4.58
CA LEU A 91 -3.85 0.00 -3.50
C LEU A 91 -3.12 -1.34 -3.50
N ALA A 92 -3.84 -2.46 -3.65
CA ALA A 92 -3.24 -3.78 -3.72
C ALA A 92 -2.26 -3.90 -4.90
N MET A 93 -2.67 -3.48 -6.10
CA MET A 93 -1.79 -3.49 -7.27
C MET A 93 -0.63 -2.51 -7.15
N PHE A 94 -0.80 -1.38 -6.47
CA PHE A 94 0.30 -0.45 -6.22
C PHE A 94 1.38 -1.08 -5.34
N LEU A 95 1.00 -1.81 -4.29
CA LEU A 95 1.94 -2.54 -3.44
C LEU A 95 2.66 -3.65 -4.23
N VAL A 96 1.97 -4.35 -5.14
CA VAL A 96 2.60 -5.33 -6.04
C VAL A 96 3.66 -4.66 -6.90
N VAL A 97 3.31 -3.59 -7.62
CA VAL A 97 4.25 -2.88 -8.51
C VAL A 97 5.44 -2.30 -7.75
N LEU A 98 5.23 -1.81 -6.51
CA LEU A 98 6.32 -1.33 -5.64
C LEU A 98 7.24 -2.47 -5.17
N GLY A 99 6.69 -3.67 -4.98
CA GLY A 99 7.44 -4.86 -4.56
C GLY A 99 8.31 -5.45 -5.68
N GLU A 100 7.86 -5.31 -6.92
CA GLU A 100 8.56 -5.83 -8.09
C GLU A 100 9.75 -4.96 -8.51
N ARG A 101 10.59 -5.51 -9.38
CA ARG A 101 11.66 -4.73 -10.02
C ARG A 101 11.07 -3.95 -11.17
N THR A 102 11.05 -2.63 -11.06
CA THR A 102 10.56 -1.72 -12.11
C THR A 102 11.62 -1.52 -13.21
N PRO A 103 11.30 -1.67 -14.50
CA PRO A 103 9.98 -2.04 -15.03
C PRO A 103 9.60 -3.49 -14.73
N CYS A 104 8.31 -3.78 -14.59
CA CYS A 104 7.81 -5.12 -14.35
C CYS A 104 6.70 -5.51 -15.34
N GLU A 105 6.76 -6.77 -15.77
CA GLU A 105 5.67 -7.40 -16.53
C GLU A 105 4.68 -8.00 -15.52
N LEU A 106 3.41 -7.65 -15.63
CA LEU A 106 2.35 -8.18 -14.76
C LEU A 106 1.23 -8.77 -15.63
N PRO A 107 1.39 -10.02 -16.06
CA PRO A 107 0.33 -10.74 -16.76
C PRO A 107 -0.84 -10.98 -15.80
N THR A 108 -1.97 -10.32 -16.07
CA THR A 108 -3.11 -10.32 -15.14
C THR A 108 -3.77 -11.68 -15.00
N GLU A 109 -3.61 -12.57 -15.98
CA GLU A 109 -4.06 -13.96 -15.94
C GLU A 109 -3.42 -14.81 -14.82
N HIS A 110 -2.19 -14.47 -14.39
CA HIS A 110 -1.49 -15.15 -13.30
C HIS A 110 -1.76 -14.56 -11.90
N MET A 111 -2.51 -13.46 -11.81
CA MET A 111 -2.80 -12.82 -10.52
C MET A 111 -3.52 -13.73 -9.52
N PRO A 112 -4.46 -14.63 -9.92
CA PRO A 112 -5.07 -15.55 -8.98
C PRO A 112 -4.08 -16.52 -8.34
N GLU A 113 -3.10 -16.98 -9.12
CA GLU A 113 -2.06 -17.89 -8.65
C GLU A 113 -1.04 -17.19 -7.76
N TRP A 114 -0.57 -15.99 -8.15
CA TRP A 114 0.52 -15.28 -7.46
C TRP A 114 0.07 -14.52 -6.23
N TYR A 115 -1.12 -13.93 -6.27
CA TYR A 115 -1.59 -12.99 -5.24
C TYR A 115 -2.99 -13.28 -4.71
N GLY A 116 -3.71 -14.26 -5.28
CA GLY A 116 -5.01 -14.70 -4.78
C GLY A 116 -6.20 -13.82 -5.18
N TRP A 117 -6.06 -12.87 -6.10
CA TRP A 117 -7.18 -12.09 -6.62
C TRP A 117 -7.37 -12.24 -8.13
N SER A 118 -8.60 -11.93 -8.61
CA SER A 118 -8.95 -12.13 -10.00
C SER A 118 -8.21 -11.20 -10.96
N ALA A 119 -8.04 -11.65 -12.21
CA ALA A 119 -7.50 -10.84 -13.30
C ALA A 119 -8.23 -9.50 -13.47
N ASP A 120 -9.58 -9.51 -13.40
CA ASP A 120 -10.40 -8.29 -13.47
C ASP A 120 -10.10 -7.31 -12.33
N THR A 121 -9.89 -7.82 -11.11
CA THR A 121 -9.50 -7.00 -9.97
C THR A 121 -8.15 -6.33 -10.20
N ALA A 122 -7.17 -7.08 -10.72
CA ALA A 122 -5.85 -6.56 -11.06
C ALA A 122 -5.92 -5.52 -12.18
N GLU A 123 -6.65 -5.79 -13.25
CA GLU A 123 -6.81 -4.85 -14.37
C GLU A 123 -7.46 -3.54 -13.95
N ARG A 124 -8.54 -3.61 -13.15
CA ARG A 124 -9.19 -2.42 -12.61
C ARG A 124 -8.23 -1.60 -11.75
N GLY A 125 -7.48 -2.27 -10.87
CA GLY A 125 -6.48 -1.61 -10.05
C GLY A 125 -5.39 -0.93 -10.88
N LEU A 126 -4.79 -1.63 -11.83
CA LEU A 126 -3.75 -1.08 -12.72
C LEU A 126 -4.26 0.09 -13.57
N ARG A 127 -5.49 0.01 -14.08
CA ARG A 127 -6.12 1.09 -14.87
C ARG A 127 -6.33 2.34 -14.00
N GLU A 128 -6.79 2.16 -12.77
CA GLU A 128 -6.96 3.26 -11.83
C GLU A 128 -5.63 3.92 -11.48
N LEU A 129 -4.58 3.12 -11.19
CA LEU A 129 -3.23 3.63 -10.91
C LEU A 129 -2.65 4.45 -12.06
N GLN A 130 -2.90 4.04 -13.32
CA GLN A 130 -2.51 4.83 -14.48
C GLN A 130 -3.28 6.15 -14.56
N ARG A 131 -4.59 6.13 -14.30
CA ARG A 131 -5.45 7.31 -14.31
C ARG A 131 -5.03 8.36 -13.29
N ILE A 132 -4.62 7.94 -12.08
CA ILE A 132 -4.16 8.84 -11.02
C ILE A 132 -2.66 9.15 -11.09
N GLY A 133 -1.94 8.60 -12.08
CA GLY A 133 -0.53 8.91 -12.35
C GLY A 133 0.48 8.26 -11.40
N LEU A 134 0.11 7.23 -10.64
CA LEU A 134 1.04 6.50 -9.77
C LEU A 134 1.91 5.51 -10.53
N ILE A 135 1.42 5.00 -11.67
CA ILE A 135 2.17 4.14 -12.57
C ILE A 135 2.00 4.58 -14.03
N ARG A 136 2.97 4.21 -14.84
CA ARG A 136 2.94 4.35 -16.30
C ARG A 136 3.00 2.95 -16.90
N LYS A 137 2.23 2.73 -17.99
CA LYS A 137 2.22 1.50 -18.76
C LYS A 137 2.86 1.75 -20.12
N GLU A 138 3.74 0.85 -20.53
CA GLU A 138 4.30 0.79 -21.88
C GLU A 138 4.01 -0.59 -22.48
N GLN A 139 3.94 -0.66 -23.81
CA GLN A 139 3.74 -1.91 -24.53
C GLN A 139 4.96 -2.20 -25.38
N HIS A 140 5.45 -3.43 -25.28
CA HIS A 140 6.57 -3.91 -26.05
C HIS A 140 6.19 -5.21 -26.78
N LEU A 141 6.80 -5.40 -27.96
CA LEU A 141 6.74 -6.67 -28.68
C LEU A 141 7.81 -7.59 -28.11
N LYS A 142 7.40 -8.80 -27.76
CA LYS A 142 8.29 -9.86 -27.25
C LYS A 142 8.20 -11.07 -28.17
N GLU A 143 9.33 -11.71 -28.46
CA GLU A 143 9.35 -12.96 -29.19
C GLU A 143 8.59 -14.04 -28.42
N ALA A 144 7.68 -14.72 -29.09
CA ALA A 144 6.86 -15.80 -28.55
C ALA A 144 6.76 -16.91 -29.60
N PRO A 145 7.76 -17.82 -29.66
CA PRO A 145 7.85 -18.87 -30.70
C PRO A 145 6.62 -19.79 -30.77
N LEU A 146 5.87 -19.90 -29.65
CA LEU A 146 4.63 -20.69 -29.60
C LEU A 146 3.37 -19.90 -30.03
N SER A 147 3.50 -18.59 -30.28
CA SER A 147 2.42 -17.78 -30.82
C SER A 147 2.30 -18.00 -32.35
N PRO A 148 1.10 -18.00 -32.92
CA PRO A 148 0.91 -18.10 -34.38
C PRO A 148 1.65 -17.01 -35.17
N THR A 149 1.87 -15.86 -34.59
CA THR A 149 2.60 -14.70 -35.18
C THR A 149 4.07 -14.64 -34.82
N GLY A 150 4.56 -15.55 -33.97
CA GLY A 150 5.92 -15.54 -33.44
C GLY A 150 6.23 -14.40 -32.44
N ILE A 151 5.26 -13.50 -32.21
CA ILE A 151 5.41 -12.36 -31.30
C ILE A 151 4.17 -12.20 -30.43
N THR A 152 4.36 -11.60 -29.24
CA THR A 152 3.27 -11.19 -28.35
C THR A 152 3.48 -9.76 -27.86
N VAL A 153 2.40 -9.10 -27.48
CA VAL A 153 2.45 -7.77 -26.83
C VAL A 153 2.52 -7.96 -25.33
N VAL A 154 3.53 -7.39 -24.72
CA VAL A 154 3.72 -7.43 -23.26
C VAL A 154 3.53 -6.03 -22.69
N ASN A 155 2.84 -5.94 -21.56
CA ASN A 155 2.66 -4.71 -20.84
C ASN A 155 3.72 -4.59 -19.75
N GLU A 156 4.52 -3.53 -19.80
CA GLU A 156 5.47 -3.16 -18.75
C GLU A 156 4.94 -1.99 -17.95
N TYR A 157 5.10 -2.08 -16.63
CA TYR A 157 4.65 -1.08 -15.68
C TYR A 157 5.82 -0.42 -14.98
N TYR A 158 5.77 0.89 -14.88
CA TYR A 158 6.78 1.75 -14.26
C TYR A 158 6.13 2.53 -13.12
N VAL A 159 6.79 2.54 -11.96
CA VAL A 159 6.40 3.42 -10.85
C VAL A 159 6.78 4.86 -11.20
N CYS A 160 5.84 5.79 -11.05
CA CYS A 160 6.07 7.22 -11.26
C CYS A 160 6.66 7.89 -10.03
N GLN A 161 7.31 9.05 -10.22
CA GLN A 161 7.74 9.89 -9.11
C GLN A 161 6.52 10.35 -8.29
N PRO A 162 6.68 10.51 -6.97
CA PRO A 162 7.89 10.40 -6.14
C PRO A 162 8.14 9.02 -5.54
N PHE A 163 7.48 7.97 -6.05
CA PHE A 163 7.48 6.62 -5.47
C PHE A 163 8.51 5.68 -6.09
N ASP A 164 9.18 6.08 -7.16
CA ASP A 164 10.22 5.29 -7.82
C ASP A 164 11.46 5.10 -6.92
N LYS A 165 12.16 3.99 -7.12
CA LYS A 165 13.34 3.63 -6.31
C LYS A 165 14.42 4.73 -6.30
N ARG A 166 14.68 5.37 -7.45
CA ARG A 166 15.73 6.39 -7.59
C ARG A 166 15.43 7.58 -6.68
N THR A 167 14.18 8.07 -6.70
CA THR A 167 13.74 9.18 -5.85
C THR A 167 13.76 8.80 -4.37
N LEU A 168 13.37 7.59 -4.02
CA LEU A 168 13.41 7.11 -2.63
C LEU A 168 14.84 6.92 -2.11
N ASP A 169 15.77 6.50 -2.95
CA ASP A 169 17.18 6.33 -2.58
C ASP A 169 17.88 7.68 -2.44
N SER A 170 17.65 8.65 -3.35
CA SER A 170 18.23 9.99 -3.26
C SER A 170 17.82 10.72 -1.99
N ARG A 171 16.57 10.59 -1.54
CA ARG A 171 16.08 11.20 -0.29
C ARG A 171 16.71 10.62 0.98
N ARG A 172 17.21 9.39 0.93
CA ARG A 172 17.91 8.78 2.07
C ARG A 172 19.24 9.45 2.37
N HIS A 173 19.99 9.82 1.32
CA HIS A 173 21.31 10.47 1.46
C HIS A 173 21.23 11.96 1.86
N THR A 174 20.04 12.56 1.84
CA THR A 174 19.86 13.97 2.22
C THR A 174 19.54 14.14 3.72
N HIS A 175 19.28 13.05 4.44
CA HIS A 175 18.91 13.03 5.87
C HIS A 175 19.96 12.35 6.77
N GLU A 176 21.13 11.99 6.24
CA GLU A 176 22.35 11.65 6.97
C GLU A 176 23.28 12.88 7.01
#